data_b357e6178bc7d9e6bad190b0b930db50
#
_entry.id   b357e6178bc7d9e6bad190b0b930db50
#
_cell.length_a   1.000
_cell.length_b   1.000
_cell.length_c   1.000
_cell.angle_alpha   90.00
_cell.angle_beta   90.00
_cell.angle_gamma   90.00
#
_symmetry.space_group_name_H-M   'P 1'
#
loop_
_entity.id
_entity.type
_entity.pdbx_description
1 polymer ?
#
loop_
_entity_poly.entity_id
_entity_poly.type
_entity_poly.pdbx_seq_one_letter_code
_entity_poly.pdbx_strand_id
1 'polypeptide(L)'
;MGPAATSRRAARWILAALALALAGCSAAVLARKMAPEDVQAASDEAINELRARDFGALNQRLVDALRQQDHASDFRSMARYIPREEPLERHIAGYFVTNGTGGTHYDVIYEYRFTHTWVVARLAWVRVPAGLRLTDFFVRSQAESLEEMHRFSLRAMTLDKWFVLVVGPLAALFSLYALVRCIRTPRLPRKWLWIIFILLGVGSFSVDWGTGEFQVSLLRAQLFSFSAFALAGQSWTLAVSVPLGAVVFMDRVRRQKAAPENPTEVPPVP
;
A
#
# COMPACT_ATOMS: atom_id res chain seq x y z
N MET A 1 -0.37 24.17 -37.92
CA MET A 1 -0.39 22.99 -37.06
C MET A 1 -1.43 23.17 -35.99
N GLY A 2 -2.56 22.45 -36.07
CA GLY A 2 -3.77 22.76 -35.30
C GLY A 2 -3.71 22.23 -33.85
N PRO A 3 -4.37 22.93 -32.91
CA PRO A 3 -4.36 22.58 -31.47
C PRO A 3 -4.96 21.22 -31.12
N ALA A 4 -5.64 20.56 -32.06
CA ALA A 4 -6.26 19.24 -31.86
C ALA A 4 -5.25 18.05 -31.86
N ALA A 5 -4.10 18.19 -32.47
CA ALA A 5 -3.11 17.12 -32.57
C ALA A 5 -2.30 16.96 -31.26
N THR A 6 -2.05 18.05 -30.55
CA THR A 6 -1.35 18.03 -29.24
C THR A 6 -2.19 17.43 -28.12
N SER A 7 -3.52 17.64 -28.15
CA SER A 7 -4.46 17.09 -27.18
C SER A 7 -4.55 15.55 -27.25
N ARG A 8 -4.56 14.97 -28.45
CA ARG A 8 -4.63 13.50 -28.63
C ARG A 8 -3.33 12.81 -28.21
N ARG A 9 -2.17 13.44 -28.40
CA ARG A 9 -0.89 12.90 -27.92
C ARG A 9 -0.79 12.91 -26.42
N ALA A 10 -1.20 14.01 -25.75
CA ALA A 10 -1.23 14.09 -24.30
C ALA A 10 -2.17 13.04 -23.67
N ALA A 11 -3.35 12.83 -24.26
CA ALA A 11 -4.29 11.80 -23.77
C ALA A 11 -3.72 10.38 -23.90
N ARG A 12 -2.97 10.07 -24.98
CA ARG A 12 -2.30 8.77 -25.15
C ARG A 12 -1.20 8.52 -24.13
N TRP A 13 -0.41 9.54 -23.79
CA TRP A 13 0.62 9.43 -22.75
C TRP A 13 0.03 9.26 -21.36
N ILE A 14 -1.09 9.93 -21.05
CA ILE A 14 -1.81 9.74 -19.78
C ILE A 14 -2.39 8.34 -19.69
N LEU A 15 -2.98 7.80 -20.76
CA LEU A 15 -3.49 6.44 -20.80
C LEU A 15 -2.35 5.41 -20.70
N ALA A 16 -1.22 5.64 -21.35
CA ALA A 16 -0.06 4.77 -21.24
C ALA A 16 0.55 4.78 -19.83
N ALA A 17 0.66 5.95 -19.20
CA ALA A 17 1.10 6.07 -17.80
C ALA A 17 0.13 5.40 -16.82
N LEU A 18 -1.17 5.53 -17.05
CA LEU A 18 -2.21 4.86 -16.25
C LEU A 18 -2.16 3.35 -16.44
N ALA A 19 -1.98 2.86 -17.67
CA ALA A 19 -1.80 1.43 -17.97
C ALA A 19 -0.52 0.86 -17.35
N LEU A 20 0.59 1.63 -17.35
CA LEU A 20 1.83 1.24 -16.68
C LEU A 20 1.67 1.20 -15.15
N ALA A 21 0.92 2.13 -14.58
CA ALA A 21 0.61 2.14 -13.14
C ALA A 21 -0.31 0.98 -12.73
N LEU A 22 -1.16 0.50 -13.64
CA LEU A 22 -2.04 -0.67 -13.43
C LEU A 22 -1.35 -2.00 -13.73
N ALA A 23 -0.27 -2.01 -14.51
CA ALA A 23 0.59 -3.17 -14.76
C ALA A 23 1.54 -3.42 -13.58
N GLY A 24 1.01 -3.39 -12.35
CA GLY A 24 1.77 -3.69 -11.15
C GLY A 24 2.37 -5.09 -11.26
N CYS A 25 3.71 -5.18 -11.37
CA CYS A 25 4.42 -6.41 -11.08
C CYS A 25 3.90 -6.91 -9.72
N SER A 26 3.46 -8.16 -9.65
CA SER A 26 2.96 -8.68 -8.38
C SER A 26 4.02 -8.46 -7.31
N ALA A 27 3.68 -7.82 -6.21
CA ALA A 27 4.61 -7.49 -5.12
C ALA A 27 5.37 -8.74 -4.64
N ALA A 28 4.74 -9.91 -4.73
CA ALA A 28 5.32 -11.21 -4.44
C ALA A 28 6.50 -11.59 -5.35
N VAL A 29 6.42 -11.33 -6.65
CA VAL A 29 7.54 -11.61 -7.59
C VAL A 29 8.73 -10.69 -7.30
N LEU A 30 8.46 -9.43 -6.98
CA LEU A 30 9.51 -8.48 -6.62
C LEU A 30 10.15 -8.84 -5.26
N ALA A 31 9.35 -9.17 -4.25
CA ALA A 31 9.80 -9.60 -2.93
C ALA A 31 10.74 -10.81 -3.02
N ARG A 32 10.40 -11.79 -3.85
CA ARG A 32 11.21 -13.01 -4.04
C ARG A 32 12.61 -12.73 -4.60
N LYS A 33 12.74 -11.72 -5.47
CA LYS A 33 14.03 -11.33 -6.06
C LYS A 33 14.86 -10.41 -5.15
N MET A 34 14.24 -9.76 -4.19
CA MET A 34 14.89 -8.75 -3.35
C MET A 34 15.36 -9.27 -2.00
N ALA A 35 14.83 -10.40 -1.51
CA ALA A 35 15.25 -10.96 -0.22
C ALA A 35 16.65 -11.56 -0.33
N PRO A 36 17.64 -11.13 0.49
CA PRO A 36 18.99 -11.65 0.47
C PRO A 36 19.02 -13.16 0.75
N GLU A 37 19.90 -13.88 0.07
CA GLU A 37 20.01 -15.35 0.18
C GLU A 37 20.30 -15.82 1.61
N ASP A 38 21.14 -15.08 2.34
CA ASP A 38 21.48 -15.41 3.72
C ASP A 38 20.28 -15.25 4.68
N VAL A 39 19.41 -14.27 4.43
CA VAL A 39 18.16 -14.09 5.20
C VAL A 39 17.18 -15.22 4.88
N GLN A 40 17.10 -15.64 3.62
CA GLN A 40 16.27 -16.76 3.21
C GLN A 40 16.76 -18.08 3.86
N ALA A 41 18.08 -18.34 3.80
CA ALA A 41 18.68 -19.52 4.40
C ALA A 41 18.45 -19.59 5.92
N ALA A 42 18.70 -18.47 6.62
CA ALA A 42 18.45 -18.37 8.05
C ALA A 42 16.97 -18.60 8.42
N SER A 43 16.06 -18.12 7.58
CA SER A 43 14.62 -18.32 7.78
C SER A 43 14.22 -19.77 7.58
N ASP A 44 14.76 -20.43 6.55
CA ASP A 44 14.51 -21.85 6.28
C ASP A 44 15.00 -22.74 7.42
N GLU A 45 16.19 -22.44 7.94
CA GLU A 45 16.73 -23.15 9.09
C GLU A 45 15.84 -22.97 10.33
N ALA A 46 15.41 -21.74 10.64
CA ALA A 46 14.52 -21.47 11.77
C ALA A 46 13.18 -22.22 11.66
N ILE A 47 12.59 -22.29 10.46
CA ILE A 47 11.37 -23.06 10.22
C ILE A 47 11.61 -24.55 10.37
N ASN A 48 12.74 -25.07 9.89
CA ASN A 48 13.10 -26.47 10.04
C ASN A 48 13.34 -26.86 11.51
N GLU A 49 13.98 -25.99 12.29
CA GLU A 49 14.16 -26.17 13.74
C GLU A 49 12.80 -26.20 14.46
N LEU A 50 11.86 -25.32 14.09
CA LEU A 50 10.51 -25.35 14.64
C LEU A 50 9.77 -26.64 14.29
N ARG A 51 9.89 -27.14 13.05
CA ARG A 51 9.33 -28.43 12.60
C ARG A 51 9.93 -29.60 13.36
N ALA A 52 11.24 -29.59 13.56
CA ALA A 52 11.96 -30.60 14.33
C ALA A 52 11.69 -30.51 15.83
N ARG A 53 11.04 -29.46 16.32
CA ARG A 53 10.84 -29.16 17.75
C ARG A 53 12.16 -28.88 18.50
N ASP A 54 13.18 -28.41 17.78
CA ASP A 54 14.44 -27.97 18.38
C ASP A 54 14.34 -26.53 18.86
N PHE A 55 13.67 -26.35 19.98
CA PHE A 55 13.47 -25.02 20.56
C PHE A 55 14.76 -24.44 21.14
N GLY A 56 15.76 -25.30 21.44
CA GLY A 56 17.06 -24.83 21.87
C GLY A 56 17.83 -24.11 20.79
N ALA A 57 17.85 -24.65 19.57
CA ALA A 57 18.47 -24.03 18.41
C ALA A 57 17.75 -22.72 18.05
N LEU A 58 16.41 -22.69 18.03
CA LEU A 58 15.63 -21.49 17.81
C LEU A 58 15.94 -20.38 18.82
N ASN A 59 16.04 -20.71 20.11
CA ASN A 59 16.36 -19.75 21.16
C ASN A 59 17.74 -19.12 20.95
N GLN A 60 18.72 -19.88 20.43
CA GLN A 60 20.06 -19.35 20.12
C GLN A 60 20.07 -18.35 18.97
N ARG A 61 19.06 -18.38 18.08
CA ARG A 61 18.92 -17.41 16.98
C ARG A 61 18.37 -16.07 17.43
N LEU A 62 17.69 -16.02 18.56
CA LEU A 62 17.11 -14.78 19.09
C LEU A 62 18.18 -13.72 19.40
N VAL A 63 17.80 -12.47 19.35
CA VAL A 63 18.60 -11.37 19.90
C VAL A 63 18.80 -11.58 21.41
N ASP A 64 19.91 -11.09 21.94
CA ASP A 64 20.29 -11.34 23.33
C ASP A 64 19.22 -10.90 24.35
N ALA A 65 18.53 -9.81 24.06
CA ALA A 65 17.44 -9.29 24.90
C ALA A 65 16.25 -10.27 25.03
N LEU A 66 15.93 -11.01 23.97
CA LEU A 66 14.86 -12.00 23.98
C LEU A 66 15.34 -13.37 24.49
N ARG A 67 16.60 -13.72 24.25
CA ARG A 67 17.17 -15.01 24.69
C ARG A 67 17.13 -15.21 26.18
N GLN A 68 17.11 -14.14 26.97
CA GLN A 68 17.03 -14.20 28.44
C GLN A 68 15.64 -14.57 28.96
N GLN A 69 14.62 -14.57 28.10
CA GLN A 69 13.26 -14.94 28.43
C GLN A 69 12.97 -16.38 28.01
N ASP A 70 12.07 -17.06 28.71
CA ASP A 70 11.63 -18.39 28.32
C ASP A 70 10.55 -18.33 27.26
N HIS A 71 10.94 -18.56 26.00
CA HIS A 71 10.03 -18.63 24.85
C HIS A 71 9.60 -20.06 24.48
N ALA A 72 9.93 -21.06 25.29
CA ALA A 72 9.62 -22.45 24.97
C ALA A 72 8.11 -22.72 24.86
N SER A 73 7.28 -22.00 25.61
CA SER A 73 5.81 -22.09 25.51
C SER A 73 5.30 -21.54 24.18
N ASP A 74 5.88 -20.42 23.71
CA ASP A 74 5.50 -19.75 22.48
C ASP A 74 5.90 -20.60 21.27
N PHE A 75 7.13 -21.12 21.27
CA PHE A 75 7.59 -22.03 20.23
C PHE A 75 6.77 -23.33 20.19
N ARG A 76 6.40 -23.92 21.35
CA ARG A 76 5.50 -25.06 21.39
C ARG A 76 4.12 -24.74 20.81
N SER A 77 3.61 -23.55 21.07
CA SER A 77 2.34 -23.10 20.53
C SER A 77 2.41 -22.96 19.02
N MET A 78 3.41 -22.25 18.49
CA MET A 78 3.64 -22.08 17.04
C MET A 78 3.88 -23.43 16.35
N ALA A 79 4.62 -24.31 16.98
CA ALA A 79 4.92 -25.64 16.45
C ALA A 79 3.68 -26.54 16.29
N ARG A 80 2.52 -26.23 16.88
CA ARG A 80 1.26 -26.94 16.63
C ARG A 80 0.64 -26.59 15.28
N TYR A 81 0.93 -25.40 14.78
CA TYR A 81 0.39 -24.93 13.51
C TYR A 81 1.18 -25.43 12.30
N ILE A 82 2.41 -25.91 12.48
CA ILE A 82 3.25 -26.39 11.39
C ILE A 82 3.29 -27.92 11.37
N PRO A 83 2.83 -28.56 10.26
CA PRO A 83 2.93 -30.01 10.11
C PRO A 83 4.40 -30.50 10.11
N ARG A 84 4.62 -31.75 10.52
CA ARG A 84 5.95 -32.37 10.47
C ARG A 84 6.34 -32.83 9.08
N GLU A 85 5.35 -33.01 8.20
CA GLU A 85 5.58 -33.34 6.80
C GLU A 85 6.31 -32.22 6.07
N GLU A 86 6.93 -32.51 4.94
CA GLU A 86 7.52 -31.49 4.10
C GLU A 86 6.44 -30.70 3.37
N PRO A 87 6.60 -29.37 3.23
CA PRO A 87 5.67 -28.58 2.48
C PRO A 87 5.73 -28.95 0.99
N LEU A 88 4.57 -29.02 0.35
CA LEU A 88 4.45 -29.24 -1.10
C LEU A 88 4.98 -28.04 -1.90
N GLU A 89 4.75 -26.85 -1.39
CA GLU A 89 5.19 -25.58 -2.00
C GLU A 89 5.60 -24.58 -0.92
N ARG A 90 6.55 -23.73 -1.27
CA ARG A 90 7.01 -22.62 -0.44
C ARG A 90 7.18 -21.39 -1.30
N HIS A 91 6.64 -20.26 -0.89
CA HIS A 91 6.91 -18.99 -1.52
C HIS A 91 7.02 -17.84 -0.51
N ILE A 92 7.75 -16.80 -0.89
CA ILE A 92 7.82 -15.56 -0.13
C ILE A 92 6.59 -14.74 -0.51
N ALA A 93 5.67 -14.59 0.45
CA ALA A 93 4.46 -13.78 0.28
C ALA A 93 4.73 -12.30 0.53
N GLY A 94 5.74 -11.96 1.36
CA GLY A 94 6.10 -10.58 1.66
C GLY A 94 7.54 -10.41 2.10
N TYR A 95 8.11 -9.24 1.80
CA TYR A 95 9.47 -8.89 2.20
C TYR A 95 9.55 -7.37 2.42
N PHE A 96 10.06 -6.98 3.60
CA PHE A 96 10.26 -5.58 3.96
C PHE A 96 11.65 -5.39 4.54
N VAL A 97 12.25 -4.26 4.23
CA VAL A 97 13.55 -3.85 4.79
C VAL A 97 13.42 -2.49 5.41
N THR A 98 13.89 -2.37 6.65
CA THR A 98 13.92 -1.10 7.36
C THR A 98 15.30 -0.88 7.95
N ASN A 99 15.90 0.27 7.66
CA ASN A 99 17.15 0.67 8.26
C ASN A 99 16.86 1.50 9.52
N GLY A 100 17.40 1.06 10.65
CA GLY A 100 17.25 1.69 11.95
C GLY A 100 18.58 1.84 12.70
N THR A 101 18.55 2.46 13.87
CA THR A 101 19.72 2.70 14.72
C THR A 101 20.39 1.42 15.22
N GLY A 102 19.63 0.28 15.24
CA GLY A 102 20.14 -1.04 15.67
C GLY A 102 20.66 -1.92 14.53
N GLY A 103 20.61 -1.46 13.28
CA GLY A 103 21.01 -2.24 12.10
C GLY A 103 19.94 -2.27 11.02
N THR A 104 20.15 -3.14 10.03
CA THR A 104 19.16 -3.39 8.97
C THR A 104 18.21 -4.49 9.43
N HIS A 105 16.93 -4.18 9.46
CA HIS A 105 15.86 -5.12 9.80
C HIS A 105 15.26 -5.69 8.51
N TYR A 106 15.05 -7.00 8.51
CA TYR A 106 14.44 -7.76 7.42
C TYR A 106 13.22 -8.48 7.97
N ASP A 107 12.07 -8.22 7.39
CA ASP A 107 10.82 -8.86 7.74
C ASP A 107 10.37 -9.70 6.53
N VAL A 108 10.33 -11.01 6.69
CA VAL A 108 10.02 -11.96 5.62
C VAL A 108 8.77 -12.75 6.00
N ILE A 109 7.82 -12.78 5.10
CA ILE A 109 6.59 -13.55 5.25
C ILE A 109 6.65 -14.69 4.25
N TYR A 110 6.70 -15.91 4.79
CA TYR A 110 6.62 -17.14 4.01
C TYR A 110 5.22 -17.71 4.06
N GLU A 111 4.81 -18.29 2.95
CA GLU A 111 3.64 -19.13 2.87
C GLU A 111 4.05 -20.53 2.43
N TYR A 112 3.61 -21.51 3.19
CA TYR A 112 3.87 -22.93 2.95
C TYR A 112 2.54 -23.63 2.67
N ARG A 113 2.48 -24.39 1.58
CA ARG A 113 1.37 -25.28 1.28
C ARG A 113 1.69 -26.69 1.78
N PHE A 114 0.82 -27.21 2.61
CA PHE A 114 0.83 -28.63 3.02
C PHE A 114 -0.38 -29.35 2.40
N THR A 115 -0.48 -30.66 2.61
CA THR A 115 -1.55 -31.48 2.00
C THR A 115 -2.96 -31.00 2.36
N HIS A 116 -3.17 -30.51 3.58
CA HIS A 116 -4.50 -30.15 4.10
C HIS A 116 -4.58 -28.73 4.70
N THR A 117 -3.50 -28.00 4.69
CA THR A 117 -3.45 -26.67 5.32
C THR A 117 -2.41 -25.78 4.68
N TRP A 118 -2.62 -24.49 4.80
CA TRP A 118 -1.64 -23.48 4.53
C TRP A 118 -1.04 -22.97 5.83
N VAL A 119 0.24 -22.68 5.84
CA VAL A 119 0.93 -22.12 7.01
C VAL A 119 1.63 -20.85 6.60
N VAL A 120 1.36 -19.78 7.33
CA VAL A 120 2.06 -18.49 7.18
C VAL A 120 3.04 -18.35 8.33
N ALA A 121 4.30 -18.11 7.98
CA ALA A 121 5.37 -17.83 8.91
C ALA A 121 5.95 -16.43 8.62
N ARG A 122 5.95 -15.57 9.63
CA ARG A 122 6.62 -14.28 9.60
C ARG A 122 7.86 -14.34 10.45
N LEU A 123 9.01 -13.97 9.88
CA LEU A 123 10.29 -13.92 10.57
C LEU A 123 10.88 -12.52 10.41
N ALA A 124 11.16 -11.87 11.53
CA ALA A 124 11.86 -10.60 11.54
C ALA A 124 13.30 -10.80 12.01
N TRP A 125 14.23 -10.37 11.19
CA TRP A 125 15.66 -10.47 11.41
C TRP A 125 16.30 -9.10 11.57
N VAL A 126 17.33 -9.00 12.38
CA VAL A 126 18.22 -7.83 12.42
C VAL A 126 19.63 -8.27 12.07
N ARG A 127 20.26 -7.52 11.18
CA ARG A 127 21.67 -7.72 10.86
C ARG A 127 22.52 -6.91 11.81
N VAL A 128 23.27 -7.60 12.64
CA VAL A 128 24.26 -7.04 13.58
C VAL A 128 25.66 -7.48 13.16
N PRO A 129 26.74 -6.90 13.68
CA PRO A 129 28.11 -7.32 13.35
C PRO A 129 28.39 -8.80 13.55
N ALA A 130 27.70 -9.44 14.49
CA ALA A 130 27.80 -10.88 14.79
C ALA A 130 26.93 -11.77 13.86
N GLY A 131 26.28 -11.22 12.84
CA GLY A 131 25.43 -11.94 11.90
C GLY A 131 23.94 -11.60 12.02
N LEU A 132 23.10 -12.47 11.48
CA LEU A 132 21.64 -12.32 11.57
C LEU A 132 21.13 -12.81 12.94
N ARG A 133 20.22 -12.03 13.55
CA ARG A 133 19.53 -12.38 14.79
C ARG A 133 18.03 -12.21 14.61
N LEU A 134 17.28 -13.18 15.14
CA LEU A 134 15.82 -13.20 15.09
C LEU A 134 15.25 -12.25 16.15
N THR A 135 14.41 -11.32 15.74
CA THR A 135 13.76 -10.33 16.62
C THR A 135 12.28 -10.60 16.83
N ASP A 136 11.65 -11.28 15.88
CA ASP A 136 10.24 -11.68 15.99
C ASP A 136 10.01 -12.93 15.13
N PHE A 137 9.15 -13.82 15.62
CA PHE A 137 8.79 -15.05 14.93
C PHE A 137 7.33 -15.40 15.23
N PHE A 138 6.57 -15.54 14.16
CA PHE A 138 5.15 -15.88 14.27
C PHE A 138 4.75 -16.90 13.21
N VAL A 139 4.00 -17.92 13.63
CA VAL A 139 3.49 -18.98 12.74
C VAL A 139 2.01 -19.21 13.03
N ARG A 140 1.22 -19.30 11.98
CA ARG A 140 -0.20 -19.67 12.05
C ARG A 140 -0.60 -20.56 10.88
N SER A 141 -1.58 -21.42 11.09
CA SER A 141 -2.22 -22.18 10.02
C SER A 141 -3.43 -21.42 9.47
N GLN A 142 -3.75 -21.65 8.20
CA GLN A 142 -4.88 -21.08 7.49
C GLN A 142 -5.54 -22.16 6.62
N ALA A 143 -6.83 -21.97 6.33
CA ALA A 143 -7.58 -22.91 5.46
C ALA A 143 -7.26 -22.68 3.97
N GLU A 144 -6.97 -21.45 3.60
CA GLU A 144 -6.76 -21.00 2.21
C GLU A 144 -5.45 -20.23 2.09
N SER A 145 -4.96 -20.06 0.85
CA SER A 145 -3.77 -19.23 0.61
C SER A 145 -4.01 -17.75 0.94
N LEU A 146 -2.94 -17.03 1.26
CA LEU A 146 -2.99 -15.58 1.46
C LEU A 146 -3.56 -14.86 0.22
N GLU A 147 -3.24 -15.38 -0.97
CA GLU A 147 -3.75 -14.82 -2.22
C GLU A 147 -5.27 -15.00 -2.33
N GLU A 148 -5.82 -16.15 -1.98
CA GLU A 148 -7.25 -16.40 -1.97
C GLU A 148 -7.97 -15.61 -0.88
N MET A 149 -7.42 -15.59 0.33
CA MET A 149 -7.96 -14.80 1.45
C MET A 149 -7.99 -13.31 1.17
N HIS A 150 -6.96 -12.78 0.50
CA HIS A 150 -6.84 -11.37 0.18
C HIS A 150 -7.36 -11.02 -1.23
N ARG A 151 -7.97 -11.99 -1.91
CA ARG A 151 -8.56 -11.77 -3.23
C ARG A 151 -9.62 -10.69 -3.17
N PHE A 152 -9.50 -9.72 -4.07
CA PHE A 152 -10.51 -8.68 -4.19
C PHE A 152 -11.85 -9.30 -4.56
N SER A 153 -12.80 -9.33 -3.63
CA SER A 153 -14.12 -9.92 -3.80
C SER A 153 -15.22 -8.89 -3.59
N LEU A 154 -16.19 -8.86 -4.51
CA LEU A 154 -17.38 -8.01 -4.40
C LEU A 154 -18.52 -8.71 -3.66
N ARG A 155 -18.34 -9.95 -3.20
CA ARG A 155 -19.42 -10.74 -2.60
C ARG A 155 -19.88 -10.25 -1.22
N ALA A 156 -18.95 -9.71 -0.41
CA ALA A 156 -19.24 -9.23 0.95
C ALA A 156 -19.08 -7.71 1.02
N MET A 157 -19.94 -6.99 0.27
CA MET A 157 -19.89 -5.52 0.20
C MET A 157 -20.64 -4.89 1.38
N THR A 158 -19.89 -4.29 2.29
CA THR A 158 -20.41 -3.43 3.35
C THR A 158 -20.57 -1.99 2.87
N LEU A 159 -21.32 -1.16 3.59
CA LEU A 159 -21.57 0.24 3.17
C LEU A 159 -20.29 1.06 3.05
N ASP A 160 -19.33 0.84 3.94
CA ASP A 160 -18.00 1.46 3.94
C ASP A 160 -17.18 1.09 2.69
N LYS A 161 -17.20 -0.18 2.29
CA LYS A 161 -16.58 -0.66 1.04
C LYS A 161 -17.22 -0.03 -0.19
N TRP A 162 -18.57 0.02 -0.24
CA TRP A 162 -19.29 0.70 -1.31
C TRP A 162 -18.93 2.19 -1.36
N PHE A 163 -18.88 2.85 -0.21
CA PHE A 163 -18.54 4.26 -0.13
C PHE A 163 -17.17 4.53 -0.76
N VAL A 164 -16.12 3.81 -0.35
CA VAL A 164 -14.77 4.00 -0.88
C VAL A 164 -14.67 3.63 -2.36
N LEU A 165 -15.35 2.57 -2.79
CA LEU A 165 -15.32 2.09 -4.17
C LEU A 165 -15.99 3.08 -5.15
N VAL A 166 -17.04 3.78 -4.72
CA VAL A 166 -17.76 4.74 -5.55
C VAL A 166 -17.18 6.14 -5.40
N VAL A 167 -17.01 6.62 -4.17
CA VAL A 167 -16.56 7.99 -3.89
C VAL A 167 -15.08 8.18 -4.26
N GLY A 168 -14.24 7.16 -4.07
CA GLY A 168 -12.82 7.24 -4.39
C GLY A 168 -12.53 7.57 -5.86
N PRO A 169 -13.00 6.77 -6.82
CA PRO A 169 -12.85 7.08 -8.24
C PRO A 169 -13.50 8.40 -8.64
N LEU A 170 -14.66 8.75 -8.08
CA LEU A 170 -15.32 10.05 -8.36
C LEU A 170 -14.48 11.23 -7.86
N ALA A 171 -13.88 11.14 -6.67
CA ALA A 171 -12.98 12.16 -6.15
C ALA A 171 -11.72 12.30 -7.01
N ALA A 172 -11.16 11.18 -7.46
CA ALA A 172 -10.01 11.18 -8.37
C ALA A 172 -10.34 11.80 -9.72
N LEU A 173 -11.48 11.44 -10.32
CA LEU A 173 -11.97 12.02 -11.59
C LEU A 173 -12.25 13.51 -11.45
N PHE A 174 -12.84 13.93 -10.32
CA PHE A 174 -13.06 15.36 -10.05
C PHE A 174 -11.75 16.12 -9.91
N SER A 175 -10.76 15.58 -9.20
CA SER A 175 -9.42 16.17 -9.10
C SER A 175 -8.74 16.28 -10.47
N LEU A 176 -8.85 15.24 -11.28
CA LEU A 176 -8.32 15.25 -12.65
C LEU A 176 -9.03 16.26 -13.53
N TYR A 177 -10.34 16.38 -13.45
CA TYR A 177 -11.12 17.40 -14.15
C TYR A 177 -10.67 18.82 -13.76
N ALA A 178 -10.55 19.09 -12.45
CA ALA A 178 -10.08 20.37 -11.94
C ALA A 178 -8.65 20.67 -12.41
N LEU A 179 -7.76 19.66 -12.44
CA LEU A 179 -6.41 19.78 -12.96
C LEU A 179 -6.38 20.17 -14.44
N VAL A 180 -7.15 19.48 -15.28
CA VAL A 180 -7.27 19.81 -16.71
C VAL A 180 -7.81 21.23 -16.91
N ARG A 181 -8.80 21.62 -16.12
CA ARG A 181 -9.32 23.01 -16.13
C ARG A 181 -8.26 24.01 -15.72
N CYS A 182 -7.47 23.73 -14.67
CA CYS A 182 -6.37 24.57 -14.21
C CYS A 182 -5.31 24.75 -15.31
N ILE A 183 -4.90 23.67 -15.97
CA ILE A 183 -3.92 23.71 -17.07
C ILE A 183 -4.44 24.55 -18.24
N ARG A 184 -5.72 24.42 -18.59
CA ARG A 184 -6.37 25.14 -19.71
C ARG A 184 -6.72 26.58 -19.39
N THR A 185 -6.74 27.00 -18.13
CA THR A 185 -7.05 28.37 -17.76
C THR A 185 -5.83 29.26 -18.04
N PRO A 186 -5.92 30.22 -18.99
CA PRO A 186 -4.84 31.16 -19.26
C PRO A 186 -4.73 32.21 -18.13
N ARG A 187 -3.55 32.81 -18.00
CA ARG A 187 -3.26 33.95 -17.08
C ARG A 187 -3.55 33.68 -15.59
N LEU A 188 -3.49 32.43 -15.14
CA LEU A 188 -3.63 32.09 -13.72
C LEU A 188 -2.32 32.43 -12.98
N PRO A 189 -2.32 33.34 -11.98
CA PRO A 189 -1.12 33.64 -11.21
C PRO A 189 -0.69 32.41 -10.42
N ARG A 190 0.62 32.11 -10.40
CA ARG A 190 1.23 31.00 -9.68
C ARG A 190 0.56 29.65 -9.98
N LYS A 191 0.31 29.35 -11.24
CA LYS A 191 -0.39 28.14 -11.72
C LYS A 191 0.15 26.85 -11.12
N TRP A 192 1.46 26.73 -10.90
CA TRP A 192 2.09 25.54 -10.32
C TRP A 192 1.61 25.25 -8.88
N LEU A 193 1.36 26.29 -8.06
CA LEU A 193 0.80 26.12 -6.72
C LEU A 193 -0.62 25.55 -6.77
N TRP A 194 -1.43 25.99 -7.74
CA TRP A 194 -2.76 25.43 -7.93
C TRP A 194 -2.73 23.98 -8.35
N ILE A 195 -1.78 23.61 -9.22
CA ILE A 195 -1.59 22.22 -9.64
C ILE A 195 -1.27 21.34 -8.42
N ILE A 196 -0.29 21.73 -7.60
CA ILE A 196 0.05 21.01 -6.38
C ILE A 196 -1.15 20.92 -5.43
N PHE A 197 -1.85 22.03 -5.22
CA PHE A 197 -2.99 22.10 -4.31
C PHE A 197 -4.18 21.24 -4.78
N ILE A 198 -4.45 21.19 -6.09
CA ILE A 198 -5.49 20.32 -6.67
C ILE A 198 -5.14 18.83 -6.51
N LEU A 199 -3.85 18.49 -6.64
CA LEU A 199 -3.38 17.12 -6.51
C LEU A 199 -3.41 16.60 -5.06
N LEU A 200 -3.38 17.51 -4.08
CA LEU A 200 -3.40 17.16 -2.67
C LEU A 200 -4.84 16.99 -2.17
N GLY A 201 -5.17 15.77 -1.78
CA GLY A 201 -6.32 15.48 -0.94
C GLY A 201 -5.96 15.63 0.53
N VAL A 202 -6.88 16.11 1.34
CA VAL A 202 -6.71 16.30 2.79
C VAL A 202 -7.62 15.35 3.57
N GLY A 203 -7.08 14.79 4.62
CA GLY A 203 -7.75 13.73 5.36
C GLY A 203 -7.76 12.41 4.57
N SER A 204 -8.05 11.31 5.20
CA SER A 204 -8.30 10.05 4.51
C SER A 204 -9.27 9.19 5.27
N PHE A 205 -10.18 8.56 4.56
CA PHE A 205 -10.97 7.43 4.99
C PHE A 205 -10.45 6.21 4.25
N SER A 206 -9.93 5.22 4.97
CA SER A 206 -9.40 4.00 4.39
C SER A 206 -10.12 2.77 4.92
N VAL A 207 -10.29 1.77 4.06
CA VAL A 207 -10.93 0.50 4.37
C VAL A 207 -9.99 -0.62 3.94
N ASP A 208 -9.72 -1.53 4.86
CA ASP A 208 -9.10 -2.80 4.56
C ASP A 208 -10.12 -3.73 3.92
N TRP A 209 -9.83 -4.22 2.72
CA TRP A 209 -10.79 -5.00 1.94
C TRP A 209 -11.02 -6.40 2.51
N GLY A 210 -10.01 -6.99 3.12
CA GLY A 210 -10.08 -8.33 3.71
C GLY A 210 -10.80 -8.33 5.05
N THR A 211 -10.34 -7.50 5.99
CA THR A 211 -10.89 -7.45 7.36
C THR A 211 -12.16 -6.62 7.48
N GLY A 212 -12.36 -5.64 6.57
CA GLY A 212 -13.43 -4.66 6.68
C GLY A 212 -13.16 -3.58 7.72
N GLU A 213 -11.98 -3.54 8.32
CA GLU A 213 -11.59 -2.49 9.24
C GLU A 213 -11.47 -1.16 8.51
N PHE A 214 -11.98 -0.09 9.10
CA PHE A 214 -11.84 1.25 8.56
C PHE A 214 -11.01 2.14 9.47
N GLN A 215 -10.29 3.07 8.87
CA GLN A 215 -9.49 4.06 9.57
C GLN A 215 -9.75 5.45 9.02
N VAL A 216 -9.96 6.41 9.92
CA VAL A 216 -10.10 7.83 9.58
C VAL A 216 -8.85 8.58 10.04
N SER A 217 -8.24 9.35 9.15
CA SER A 217 -7.09 10.19 9.46
C SER A 217 -7.33 11.60 8.94
N LEU A 218 -7.41 12.58 9.83
CA LEU A 218 -7.75 13.98 9.47
C LEU A 218 -6.55 14.73 8.88
N LEU A 219 -5.32 14.40 9.31
CA LEU A 219 -4.10 15.10 8.92
C LEU A 219 -3.25 14.34 7.89
N ARG A 220 -3.86 13.47 7.10
CA ARG A 220 -3.18 12.74 6.05
C ARG A 220 -3.30 13.47 4.71
N ALA A 221 -2.18 13.72 4.05
CA ALA A 221 -2.15 14.20 2.67
C ALA A 221 -2.06 13.01 1.70
N GLN A 222 -2.88 13.02 0.66
CA GLN A 222 -2.94 11.95 -0.34
C GLN A 222 -2.95 12.56 -1.75
N LEU A 223 -2.22 11.95 -2.67
CA LEU A 223 -2.24 12.35 -4.08
C LEU A 223 -3.49 11.83 -4.79
N PHE A 224 -4.09 12.65 -5.65
CA PHE A 224 -5.28 12.35 -6.46
C PHE A 224 -6.54 11.98 -5.69
N SER A 225 -6.54 12.19 -4.36
CA SER A 225 -7.70 11.95 -3.48
C SER A 225 -8.21 10.50 -3.44
N PHE A 226 -7.53 9.55 -4.07
CA PHE A 226 -7.81 8.12 -4.02
C PHE A 226 -6.53 7.32 -4.13
N SER A 227 -6.41 6.26 -3.35
CA SER A 227 -5.37 5.25 -3.50
C SER A 227 -5.91 3.86 -3.23
N ALA A 228 -5.36 2.88 -3.94
CA ALA A 228 -5.56 1.48 -3.68
C ALA A 228 -4.17 0.83 -3.64
N PHE A 229 -3.85 0.18 -2.55
CA PHE A 229 -2.58 -0.52 -2.38
C PHE A 229 -2.77 -1.79 -1.57
N ALA A 230 -1.95 -2.78 -1.86
CA ALA A 230 -1.80 -3.96 -1.04
C ALA A 230 -0.31 -4.13 -0.73
N LEU A 231 0.01 -4.27 0.55
CA LEU A 231 1.34 -4.69 0.95
C LEU A 231 1.43 -6.23 0.78
N ALA A 232 2.65 -6.70 0.53
CA ALA A 232 2.86 -8.12 0.34
C ALA A 232 2.38 -8.92 1.56
N GLY A 233 1.53 -9.94 1.31
CA GLY A 233 0.91 -10.73 2.37
C GLY A 233 -0.22 -10.06 3.14
N GLN A 234 -0.68 -8.89 2.70
CA GLN A 234 -1.81 -8.17 3.31
C GLN A 234 -2.94 -7.97 2.31
N SER A 235 -4.13 -7.71 2.83
CA SER A 235 -5.31 -7.39 2.04
C SER A 235 -5.19 -6.01 1.37
N TRP A 236 -6.03 -5.79 0.36
CA TRP A 236 -6.13 -4.50 -0.30
C TRP A 236 -6.66 -3.43 0.66
N THR A 237 -5.95 -2.32 0.73
CA THR A 237 -6.42 -1.11 1.42
C THR A 237 -6.80 -0.06 0.39
N LEU A 238 -8.06 0.36 0.42
CA LEU A 238 -8.54 1.45 -0.40
C LEU A 238 -8.71 2.69 0.49
N ALA A 239 -8.23 3.83 0.01
CA ALA A 239 -8.35 5.08 0.74
C ALA A 239 -8.85 6.21 -0.15
N VAL A 240 -9.76 7.00 0.39
CA VAL A 240 -10.30 8.21 -0.23
C VAL A 240 -10.02 9.42 0.65
N SER A 241 -9.68 10.55 0.05
CA SER A 241 -9.48 11.83 0.73
C SER A 241 -10.33 12.93 0.09
N VAL A 242 -10.57 13.99 0.85
CA VAL A 242 -11.34 15.14 0.35
C VAL A 242 -10.49 15.96 -0.61
N PRO A 243 -10.91 16.18 -1.87
CA PRO A 243 -10.18 16.95 -2.87
C PRO A 243 -10.34 18.46 -2.65
N LEU A 244 -9.92 18.95 -1.48
CA LEU A 244 -10.11 20.36 -1.09
C LEU A 244 -9.55 21.34 -2.12
N GLY A 245 -8.36 21.09 -2.65
CA GLY A 245 -7.74 21.95 -3.65
C GLY A 245 -8.56 22.03 -4.93
N ALA A 246 -9.14 20.93 -5.38
CA ALA A 246 -10.02 20.89 -6.54
C ALA A 246 -11.32 21.66 -6.31
N VAL A 247 -11.93 21.51 -5.13
CA VAL A 247 -13.16 22.21 -4.73
C VAL A 247 -12.91 23.73 -4.70
N VAL A 248 -11.88 24.18 -3.99
CA VAL A 248 -11.53 25.60 -3.86
C VAL A 248 -11.20 26.23 -5.24
N PHE A 249 -10.45 25.50 -6.07
CA PHE A 249 -10.13 25.96 -7.42
C PHE A 249 -11.40 26.12 -8.28
N MET A 250 -12.28 25.14 -8.25
CA MET A 250 -13.52 25.20 -9.04
C MET A 250 -14.47 26.29 -8.58
N ASP A 251 -14.57 26.51 -7.25
CA ASP A 251 -15.35 27.64 -6.71
C ASP A 251 -14.77 28.98 -7.18
N ARG A 252 -13.46 29.19 -7.12
CA ARG A 252 -12.78 30.37 -7.61
C ARG A 252 -13.09 30.63 -9.11
N VAL A 253 -13.00 29.61 -9.95
CA VAL A 253 -13.30 29.72 -11.38
C VAL A 253 -14.76 30.07 -11.62
N ARG A 254 -15.68 29.53 -10.81
CA ARG A 254 -17.12 29.90 -10.88
C ARG A 254 -17.34 31.37 -10.54
N ARG A 255 -16.76 31.87 -9.45
CA ARG A 255 -16.87 33.25 -9.00
C ARG A 255 -16.29 34.24 -10.03
N GLN A 256 -15.16 33.89 -10.65
CA GLN A 256 -14.58 34.73 -11.72
C GLN A 256 -15.48 34.86 -12.96
N LYS A 257 -16.25 33.80 -13.27
CA LYS A 257 -17.23 33.86 -14.38
C LYS A 257 -18.53 34.58 -14.02
N ALA A 258 -18.87 34.60 -12.73
CA ALA A 258 -20.08 35.27 -12.24
C ALA A 258 -19.88 36.77 -11.94
N ALA A 259 -18.63 37.24 -11.86
CA ALA A 259 -18.35 38.67 -11.72
C ALA A 259 -18.81 39.39 -12.99
N PRO A 260 -19.73 40.39 -12.90
CA PRO A 260 -20.17 41.12 -14.05
C PRO A 260 -18.98 41.87 -14.66
N GLU A 261 -18.88 41.80 -15.99
CA GLU A 261 -17.96 42.63 -16.77
C GLU A 261 -18.34 44.09 -16.48
N ASN A 262 -17.44 44.80 -15.80
CA ASN A 262 -17.71 46.15 -15.29
C ASN A 262 -17.98 47.11 -16.47
N PRO A 263 -19.20 47.65 -16.68
CA PRO A 263 -19.45 48.60 -17.73
C PRO A 263 -19.08 50.00 -17.22
N THR A 264 -17.80 50.27 -17.04
CA THR A 264 -17.30 51.64 -16.85
C THR A 264 -16.53 52.07 -18.09
N GLU A 265 -17.20 52.06 -19.25
CA GLU A 265 -16.94 53.06 -20.25
C GLU A 265 -17.87 54.25 -19.93
N VAL A 266 -17.33 55.21 -19.20
CA VAL A 266 -17.93 56.57 -19.15
C VAL A 266 -17.76 57.13 -20.54
N PRO A 267 -18.88 57.50 -21.26
CA PRO A 267 -18.74 58.11 -22.53
C PRO A 267 -18.10 59.50 -22.34
N PRO A 268 -17.25 59.99 -23.30
CA PRO A 268 -16.65 61.31 -23.21
C PRO A 268 -17.76 62.34 -23.23
N VAL A 269 -17.75 63.16 -22.20
CA VAL A 269 -18.64 64.34 -22.12
C VAL A 269 -18.27 65.35 -23.25
N PRO A 270 -19.20 65.86 -24.01
CA PRO A 270 -18.98 66.79 -25.14
C PRO A 270 -18.40 68.11 -24.70
#